data_527e5f7102d73e6c4320713145cecdce
#
_entry.id   527e5f7102d73e6c4320713145cecdce
#
_cell.length_a   1.000
_cell.length_b   1.000
_cell.length_c   1.000
_cell.angle_alpha   90.00
_cell.angle_beta   90.00
_cell.angle_gamma   90.00
#
_symmetry.space_group_name_H-M   'P 1'
#
loop_
_entity.id
_entity.type
_entity.pdbx_description
1 polymer ?
#
loop_
_entity_poly.entity_id
_entity_poly.type
_entity_poly.pdbx_seq_one_letter_code
_entity_poly.pdbx_strand_id
1 'polypeptide(L)'
;MEYWNLYDYEGKKKKKLAIRGTKLNDDDFHLVVNVWIMNDKNEFLITQRSLNKSHPLMWECTGGSALIGETSKEAAIRETKEELGIDVSESKASIIGRTRRYYKNCPDILDVWLFKTNVSLNDITIQEDEVNDVMWASSKEIKQLFLEGKFEANAMFNKVININSKKEIYYVGFNANNAICNEEFLTGSITLNPNNEKGNIYYSKDMIKNRDTDEFKKEYKEFIIKNMSRITKNNPNATFLAFNKKIKDLLSDQTQFDITFEKDYALIDKINDKKYIRDLIKDRVPVIKTTWIDKKISYADAKKITKSQKFVMQGRIGAGGNNTYYIDSLEKFNKYSDYLDNKYFLSKYLDNIPVNITLVIGKYETIKLPISVQLIKQINDRFKYVGADFIYARELDDKAISKINDYANIIALELKKLGYQGIVGIDYIIDNNDNVYFMELNPRFQASSFIINKYLEKYCSTNLAELHYLAITNKCMGNNYLDKIDKSFVNCYSNKDYNEYKYAKKVINGYYAKNKDSYFRKVFDYSILKNSNFEKRKKDK
;
A
#
# COMPACT_ATOMS: atom_id res chain seq x y z
N MET A 1 37.52 -4.49 -11.82
CA MET A 1 36.69 -3.56 -11.03
C MET A 1 35.51 -3.19 -11.91
N GLU A 2 34.31 -3.52 -11.49
CA GLU A 2 33.11 -3.31 -12.30
C GLU A 2 32.42 -2.01 -11.94
N TYR A 3 31.79 -1.37 -12.91
CA TYR A 3 31.09 -0.11 -12.76
C TYR A 3 29.63 -0.23 -13.14
N TRP A 4 28.78 0.50 -12.43
CA TRP A 4 27.37 0.65 -12.72
C TRP A 4 27.09 2.00 -13.37
N ASN A 5 26.20 2.00 -14.37
CA ASN A 5 25.50 3.21 -14.75
C ASN A 5 24.51 3.56 -13.64
N LEU A 6 24.40 4.85 -13.33
CA LEU A 6 23.41 5.35 -12.40
C LEU A 6 22.23 5.99 -13.13
N TYR A 7 21.08 5.82 -12.53
CA TYR A 7 19.81 6.32 -13.04
C TYR A 7 19.12 7.18 -11.98
N ASP A 8 18.30 8.12 -12.45
CA ASP A 8 17.41 8.85 -11.56
C ASP A 8 16.15 8.02 -11.25
N TYR A 9 15.31 8.57 -10.41
CA TYR A 9 14.06 7.94 -10.01
C TYR A 9 13.13 7.64 -11.20
N GLU A 10 13.15 8.42 -12.27
CA GLU A 10 12.38 8.19 -13.48
C GLU A 10 12.97 7.07 -14.35
N GLY A 11 14.17 6.59 -14.00
CA GLY A 11 14.90 5.58 -14.77
C GLY A 11 15.70 6.19 -15.93
N LYS A 12 15.94 7.51 -15.91
CA LYS A 12 16.80 8.19 -16.88
C LYS A 12 18.26 8.07 -16.45
N LYS A 13 19.10 7.64 -17.37
CA LYS A 13 20.54 7.49 -17.14
C LYS A 13 21.18 8.82 -16.77
N LYS A 14 21.94 8.83 -15.69
CA LYS A 14 22.76 9.96 -15.23
C LYS A 14 24.15 9.94 -15.87
N LYS A 15 24.82 11.11 -15.93
CA LYS A 15 26.24 11.23 -16.30
C LYS A 15 27.16 10.89 -15.11
N LYS A 16 26.82 9.86 -14.35
CA LYS A 16 27.52 9.46 -13.12
C LYS A 16 27.64 7.95 -13.08
N LEU A 17 28.75 7.46 -12.60
CA LEU A 17 29.03 6.04 -12.43
C LEU A 17 29.27 5.74 -10.95
N ALA A 18 29.06 4.49 -10.56
CA ALA A 18 29.47 3.97 -9.26
C ALA A 18 30.25 2.67 -9.41
N ILE A 19 31.13 2.39 -8.47
CA ILE A 19 31.80 1.09 -8.38
C ILE A 19 30.80 0.09 -7.79
N ARG A 20 30.73 -1.11 -8.37
CA ARG A 20 29.88 -2.19 -7.87
C ARG A 20 30.13 -2.47 -6.40
N GLY A 21 29.06 -2.56 -5.61
CA GLY A 21 29.12 -2.82 -4.17
C GLY A 21 29.34 -1.59 -3.29
N THR A 22 29.48 -0.38 -3.86
CA THR A 22 29.55 0.84 -3.05
C THR A 22 28.17 1.33 -2.62
N LYS A 23 28.11 2.03 -1.48
CA LYS A 23 26.89 2.69 -1.03
C LYS A 23 26.50 3.80 -2.01
N LEU A 24 25.23 3.80 -2.41
CA LEU A 24 24.65 4.82 -3.28
C LEU A 24 23.86 5.85 -2.46
N ASN A 25 23.65 7.04 -3.04
CA ASN A 25 22.70 7.99 -2.49
C ASN A 25 21.27 7.53 -2.78
N ASP A 26 20.30 7.99 -2.00
CA ASP A 26 18.89 7.63 -2.15
C ASP A 26 18.29 7.92 -3.54
N ASP A 27 18.85 8.88 -4.27
CA ASP A 27 18.40 9.27 -5.62
C ASP A 27 19.27 8.70 -6.75
N ASP A 28 20.22 7.84 -6.43
CA ASP A 28 21.12 7.17 -7.39
C ASP A 28 20.79 5.69 -7.46
N PHE A 29 20.13 5.27 -8.53
CA PHE A 29 19.74 3.88 -8.75
C PHE A 29 20.69 3.20 -9.71
N HIS A 30 21.08 1.95 -9.44
CA HIS A 30 21.68 1.08 -10.45
C HIS A 30 20.61 0.14 -11.05
N LEU A 31 20.92 -0.52 -12.16
CA LEU A 31 19.98 -1.41 -12.85
C LEU A 31 20.27 -2.86 -12.48
N VAL A 32 19.23 -3.60 -12.13
CA VAL A 32 19.26 -5.02 -11.81
C VAL A 32 18.26 -5.76 -12.68
N VAL A 33 18.54 -6.98 -13.02
CA VAL A 33 17.64 -7.85 -13.79
C VAL A 33 17.36 -9.14 -13.04
N ASN A 34 16.11 -9.58 -13.10
CA ASN A 34 15.71 -10.95 -12.82
C ASN A 34 15.25 -11.60 -14.12
N VAL A 35 15.68 -12.82 -14.35
CA VAL A 35 15.45 -13.53 -15.60
C VAL A 35 14.72 -14.84 -15.32
N TRP A 36 13.51 -14.93 -15.86
CA TRP A 36 12.74 -16.15 -15.87
C TRP A 36 12.84 -16.78 -17.26
N ILE A 37 13.08 -18.08 -17.31
CA ILE A 37 13.14 -18.86 -18.54
C ILE A 37 12.00 -19.86 -18.49
N MET A 38 11.15 -19.88 -19.52
CA MET A 38 9.98 -20.75 -19.60
C MET A 38 10.03 -21.62 -20.84
N ASN A 39 9.80 -22.92 -20.67
CA ASN A 39 9.70 -23.88 -21.78
C ASN A 39 8.28 -23.98 -22.35
N ASP A 40 8.11 -24.78 -23.42
CA ASP A 40 6.80 -24.98 -24.06
C ASP A 40 5.81 -25.79 -23.22
N LYS A 41 6.28 -26.46 -22.16
CA LYS A 41 5.44 -27.13 -21.17
C LYS A 41 4.93 -26.17 -20.09
N ASN A 42 5.28 -24.87 -20.17
CA ASN A 42 5.01 -23.84 -19.16
C ASN A 42 5.69 -24.10 -17.81
N GLU A 43 6.83 -24.80 -17.82
CA GLU A 43 7.71 -24.93 -16.67
C GLU A 43 8.76 -23.82 -16.71
N PHE A 44 9.23 -23.41 -15.54
CA PHE A 44 10.25 -22.38 -15.36
C PHE A 44 11.58 -23.03 -14.95
N LEU A 45 12.66 -22.63 -15.58
CA LEU A 45 14.00 -22.96 -15.12
C LEU A 45 14.32 -22.13 -13.89
N ILE A 46 14.56 -22.78 -12.77
CA ILE A 46 14.93 -22.15 -11.50
C ILE A 46 16.32 -22.62 -11.07
N THR A 47 17.03 -21.75 -10.38
CA THR A 47 18.39 -21.96 -9.89
C THR A 47 18.39 -22.09 -8.38
N GLN A 48 19.26 -22.91 -7.83
CA GLN A 48 19.52 -22.98 -6.40
C GLN A 48 20.78 -22.19 -6.07
N ARG A 49 20.68 -21.28 -5.12
CA ARG A 49 21.78 -20.41 -4.69
C ARG A 49 22.93 -21.23 -4.11
N SER A 50 24.17 -20.88 -4.46
CA SER A 50 25.34 -21.52 -3.89
C SER A 50 25.44 -21.30 -2.37
N LEU A 51 26.26 -22.10 -1.70
CA LEU A 51 26.51 -21.99 -0.27
C LEU A 51 27.17 -20.65 0.14
N ASN A 52 27.83 -19.99 -0.79
CA ASN A 52 28.56 -18.73 -0.57
C ASN A 52 27.69 -17.49 -0.66
N LYS A 53 26.47 -17.61 -1.17
CA LYS A 53 25.52 -16.49 -1.33
C LYS A 53 24.72 -16.22 -0.06
N SER A 54 24.14 -15.03 0.06
CA SER A 54 23.08 -14.78 1.04
C SER A 54 21.90 -15.72 0.78
N HIS A 55 21.22 -16.21 1.83
CA HIS A 55 20.15 -17.21 1.73
C HIS A 55 20.59 -18.47 0.97
N PRO A 56 21.62 -19.20 1.44
CA PRO A 56 22.18 -20.34 0.73
C PRO A 56 21.14 -21.44 0.53
N LEU A 57 21.25 -22.16 -0.58
CA LEU A 57 20.39 -23.28 -0.97
C LEU A 57 18.90 -22.93 -1.18
N MET A 58 18.53 -21.66 -1.16
CA MET A 58 17.20 -21.25 -1.59
C MET A 58 17.12 -21.27 -3.13
N TRP A 59 15.96 -21.66 -3.65
CA TRP A 59 15.65 -21.56 -5.06
C TRP A 59 15.30 -20.14 -5.44
N GLU A 60 15.68 -19.72 -6.63
CA GLU A 60 15.39 -18.39 -7.19
C GLU A 60 15.31 -18.44 -8.74
N CYS A 61 15.00 -17.31 -9.37
CA CYS A 61 15.29 -17.10 -10.79
C CYS A 61 16.69 -16.51 -10.92
N THR A 62 17.34 -16.75 -12.06
CA THR A 62 18.66 -16.18 -12.37
C THR A 62 18.61 -14.66 -12.47
N GLY A 63 19.73 -13.95 -12.30
CA GLY A 63 19.80 -12.50 -12.45
C GLY A 63 20.93 -11.84 -11.72
N GLY A 64 21.15 -10.57 -12.04
CA GLY A 64 22.23 -9.77 -11.45
C GLY A 64 22.18 -8.31 -11.84
N SER A 65 23.30 -7.60 -11.65
CA SER A 65 23.39 -6.16 -11.92
C SER A 65 23.90 -5.87 -13.34
N ALA A 66 23.22 -4.95 -14.03
CA ALA A 66 23.71 -4.47 -15.31
C ALA A 66 25.05 -3.72 -15.16
N LEU A 67 25.98 -3.99 -16.04
CA LEU A 67 27.27 -3.36 -16.12
C LEU A 67 27.22 -2.04 -16.91
N ILE A 68 28.32 -1.29 -16.83
CA ILE A 68 28.45 -0.04 -17.60
C ILE A 68 28.24 -0.29 -19.09
N GLY A 69 27.36 0.48 -19.72
CA GLY A 69 27.07 0.40 -21.14
C GLY A 69 25.93 -0.55 -21.52
N GLU A 70 25.57 -1.49 -20.65
CA GLU A 70 24.52 -2.43 -20.92
C GLU A 70 23.12 -1.82 -20.82
N THR A 71 22.23 -2.30 -21.68
CA THR A 71 20.78 -2.20 -21.51
C THR A 71 20.29 -3.32 -20.56
N SER A 72 19.07 -3.19 -20.08
CA SER A 72 18.44 -4.20 -19.23
C SER A 72 18.36 -5.58 -19.93
N LYS A 73 18.08 -5.62 -21.25
CA LYS A 73 18.02 -6.88 -22.00
C LYS A 73 19.39 -7.52 -22.17
N GLU A 74 20.41 -6.73 -22.47
CA GLU A 74 21.79 -7.22 -22.61
C GLU A 74 22.31 -7.78 -21.29
N ALA A 75 22.04 -7.10 -20.16
CA ALA A 75 22.38 -7.61 -18.84
C ALA A 75 21.66 -8.96 -18.55
N ALA A 76 20.38 -9.08 -18.89
CA ALA A 76 19.62 -10.33 -18.71
C ALA A 76 20.21 -11.50 -19.54
N ILE A 77 20.63 -11.24 -20.77
CA ILE A 77 21.27 -12.24 -21.63
C ILE A 77 22.64 -12.64 -21.06
N ARG A 78 23.47 -11.67 -20.67
CA ARG A 78 24.80 -11.93 -20.09
C ARG A 78 24.70 -12.74 -18.80
N GLU A 79 23.87 -12.33 -17.82
CA GLU A 79 23.70 -13.04 -16.55
C GLU A 79 23.23 -14.49 -16.77
N THR A 80 22.30 -14.71 -17.71
CA THR A 80 21.86 -16.06 -18.06
C THR A 80 23.00 -16.91 -18.63
N LYS A 81 23.85 -16.31 -19.46
CA LYS A 81 25.01 -16.99 -20.05
C LYS A 81 26.11 -17.25 -19.02
N GLU A 82 26.34 -16.32 -18.09
CA GLU A 82 27.34 -16.47 -17.02
C GLU A 82 26.92 -17.52 -16.01
N GLU A 83 25.70 -17.43 -15.46
CA GLU A 83 25.24 -18.35 -14.41
C GLU A 83 24.88 -19.75 -14.92
N LEU A 84 24.38 -19.89 -16.17
CA LEU A 84 23.79 -21.12 -16.69
C LEU A 84 24.44 -21.63 -17.99
N GLY A 85 25.34 -20.87 -18.60
CA GLY A 85 25.93 -21.24 -19.92
C GLY A 85 24.95 -21.14 -21.08
N ILE A 86 23.75 -20.60 -20.88
CA ILE A 86 22.69 -20.58 -21.91
C ILE A 86 22.69 -19.23 -22.63
N ASP A 87 22.69 -19.27 -23.97
CA ASP A 87 22.46 -18.09 -24.79
C ASP A 87 20.98 -17.95 -25.15
N VAL A 88 20.34 -16.91 -24.59
CA VAL A 88 18.93 -16.59 -24.83
C VAL A 88 18.73 -15.38 -25.75
N SER A 89 19.77 -14.93 -26.45
CA SER A 89 19.75 -13.74 -27.31
C SER A 89 18.67 -13.78 -28.39
N GLU A 90 18.50 -14.95 -29.03
CA GLU A 90 17.51 -15.20 -30.08
C GLU A 90 16.14 -15.64 -29.56
N SER A 91 16.01 -15.79 -28.24
CA SER A 91 14.76 -16.23 -27.61
C SER A 91 13.72 -15.14 -27.59
N LYS A 92 12.43 -15.54 -27.65
CA LYS A 92 11.32 -14.59 -27.47
C LYS A 92 11.35 -14.03 -26.07
N ALA A 93 11.64 -12.74 -25.96
CA ALA A 93 11.75 -12.01 -24.70
C ALA A 93 10.59 -11.05 -24.47
N SER A 94 10.16 -10.94 -23.22
CA SER A 94 9.21 -9.91 -22.78
C SER A 94 9.57 -9.40 -21.39
N ILE A 95 9.43 -8.08 -21.17
CA ILE A 95 9.54 -7.49 -19.85
C ILE A 95 8.21 -7.67 -19.10
N ILE A 96 8.25 -8.27 -17.94
CA ILE A 96 7.07 -8.54 -17.11
C ILE A 96 6.72 -7.32 -16.25
N GLY A 97 7.73 -6.59 -15.83
CA GLY A 97 7.54 -5.37 -15.08
C GLY A 97 8.85 -4.76 -14.59
N ARG A 98 8.74 -3.57 -14.06
CA ARG A 98 9.84 -2.79 -13.48
C ARG A 98 9.45 -2.30 -12.10
N THR A 99 10.34 -2.42 -11.13
CA THR A 99 10.16 -1.85 -9.79
C THR A 99 11.41 -1.14 -9.30
N ARG A 100 11.28 -0.35 -8.24
CA ARG A 100 12.38 0.31 -7.56
C ARG A 100 12.52 -0.28 -6.17
N ARG A 101 13.77 -0.48 -5.74
CA ARG A 101 14.06 -1.06 -4.44
C ARG A 101 15.14 -0.25 -3.73
N TYR A 102 15.06 -0.18 -2.39
CA TYR A 102 16.08 0.43 -1.53
C TYR A 102 16.72 -0.65 -0.66
N TYR A 103 17.49 -1.53 -1.29
CA TYR A 103 18.10 -2.65 -0.60
C TYR A 103 19.47 -2.26 -0.02
N LYS A 104 19.67 -2.43 1.29
CA LYS A 104 20.95 -2.21 1.98
C LYS A 104 21.65 -0.88 1.64
N ASN A 105 20.91 0.23 1.55
CA ASN A 105 21.44 1.52 1.11
C ASN A 105 22.04 1.52 -0.30
N CYS A 106 21.55 0.66 -1.16
CA CYS A 106 21.93 0.54 -2.55
C CYS A 106 20.65 0.52 -3.40
N PRO A 107 20.06 1.70 -3.70
CA PRO A 107 18.84 1.78 -4.49
C PRO A 107 19.02 1.20 -5.87
N ASP A 108 18.04 0.40 -6.31
CA ASP A 108 18.08 -0.20 -7.64
C ASP A 108 16.74 -0.08 -8.39
N ILE A 109 16.83 -0.20 -9.70
CA ILE A 109 15.72 -0.43 -10.61
C ILE A 109 15.81 -1.89 -11.02
N LEU A 110 14.82 -2.69 -10.62
CA LEU A 110 14.72 -4.09 -11.01
C LEU A 110 13.83 -4.24 -12.23
N ASP A 111 14.38 -4.78 -13.30
CA ASP A 111 13.63 -5.27 -14.47
C ASP A 111 13.47 -6.78 -14.42
N VAL A 112 12.25 -7.25 -14.58
CA VAL A 112 11.95 -8.68 -14.62
C VAL A 112 11.65 -9.10 -16.04
N TRP A 113 12.50 -9.98 -16.59
CA TRP A 113 12.41 -10.52 -17.94
C TRP A 113 11.88 -11.94 -17.95
N LEU A 114 11.11 -12.27 -18.98
CA LEU A 114 10.72 -13.63 -19.32
C LEU A 114 11.24 -13.96 -20.72
N PHE A 115 12.06 -14.99 -20.80
CA PHE A 115 12.50 -15.62 -22.07
C PHE A 115 11.76 -16.93 -22.28
N LYS A 116 11.37 -17.20 -23.52
CA LYS A 116 10.76 -18.48 -23.90
C LYS A 116 11.74 -19.27 -24.73
N THR A 117 12.21 -20.36 -24.18
CA THR A 117 13.15 -21.27 -24.86
C THR A 117 13.11 -22.65 -24.22
N ASN A 118 13.42 -23.65 -25.03
CA ASN A 118 13.57 -25.03 -24.58
C ASN A 118 15.07 -25.35 -24.49
N VAL A 119 15.52 -25.69 -23.29
CA VAL A 119 16.91 -26.06 -23.01
C VAL A 119 16.90 -27.39 -22.27
N SER A 120 17.76 -28.32 -22.67
CA SER A 120 18.00 -29.54 -21.91
C SER A 120 18.84 -29.22 -20.68
N LEU A 121 18.53 -29.81 -19.51
CA LEU A 121 19.37 -29.67 -18.33
C LEU A 121 20.83 -30.15 -18.57
N ASN A 122 21.03 -31.08 -19.51
CA ASN A 122 22.36 -31.54 -19.88
C ASN A 122 23.20 -30.50 -20.66
N ASP A 123 22.55 -29.49 -21.22
CA ASP A 123 23.21 -28.40 -21.96
C ASP A 123 23.52 -27.20 -21.05
N ILE A 124 23.16 -27.27 -19.77
CA ILE A 124 23.40 -26.21 -18.79
C ILE A 124 24.77 -26.40 -18.14
N THR A 125 25.54 -25.34 -18.13
CA THR A 125 26.82 -25.27 -17.40
C THR A 125 26.70 -24.21 -16.33
N ILE A 126 26.55 -24.65 -15.08
CA ILE A 126 26.37 -23.74 -13.93
C ILE A 126 27.69 -23.08 -13.52
N GLN A 127 27.61 -21.83 -13.08
CA GLN A 127 28.69 -21.14 -12.41
C GLN A 127 28.65 -21.52 -10.92
N GLU A 128 29.50 -22.44 -10.48
CA GLU A 128 29.47 -23.06 -9.15
C GLU A 128 29.53 -22.07 -7.97
N ASP A 129 30.19 -20.91 -8.14
CA ASP A 129 30.26 -19.86 -7.12
C ASP A 129 28.90 -19.18 -6.90
N GLU A 130 28.01 -19.19 -7.90
CA GLU A 130 26.71 -18.52 -7.89
C GLU A 130 25.54 -19.50 -7.78
N VAL A 131 25.61 -20.63 -8.47
CA VAL A 131 24.54 -21.61 -8.61
C VAL A 131 25.00 -22.99 -8.12
N ASN A 132 24.20 -23.60 -7.23
CA ASN A 132 24.44 -24.95 -6.70
C ASN A 132 23.72 -26.03 -7.52
N ASP A 133 22.52 -25.73 -8.02
CA ASP A 133 21.69 -26.69 -8.75
C ASP A 133 20.69 -25.96 -9.67
N VAL A 134 20.14 -26.68 -10.64
CA VAL A 134 19.11 -26.17 -11.57
C VAL A 134 18.03 -27.21 -11.82
N MET A 135 16.78 -26.76 -11.96
CA MET A 135 15.69 -27.64 -12.36
C MET A 135 14.60 -26.90 -13.13
N TRP A 136 13.89 -27.65 -13.97
CA TRP A 136 12.60 -27.21 -14.49
C TRP A 136 11.53 -27.47 -13.45
N ALA A 137 10.72 -26.45 -13.14
CA ALA A 137 9.66 -26.53 -12.17
C ALA A 137 8.37 -25.89 -12.67
N SER A 138 7.25 -26.55 -12.43
CA SER A 138 5.94 -25.99 -12.72
C SER A 138 5.60 -24.85 -11.76
N SER A 139 4.66 -23.99 -12.15
CA SER A 139 4.12 -22.95 -11.26
C SER A 139 3.62 -23.50 -9.92
N LYS A 140 3.13 -24.74 -9.88
CA LYS A 140 2.65 -25.41 -8.66
C LYS A 140 3.81 -25.75 -7.72
N GLU A 141 4.88 -26.31 -8.26
CA GLU A 141 6.08 -26.67 -7.49
C GLU A 141 6.79 -25.45 -6.94
N ILE A 142 6.94 -24.39 -7.75
CA ILE A 142 7.52 -23.12 -7.30
C ILE A 142 6.71 -22.50 -6.16
N LYS A 143 5.36 -22.53 -6.27
CA LYS A 143 4.49 -22.08 -5.17
C LYS A 143 4.69 -22.91 -3.91
N GLN A 144 4.87 -24.21 -4.04
CA GLN A 144 5.12 -25.10 -2.91
C GLN A 144 6.47 -24.78 -2.25
N LEU A 145 7.53 -24.63 -3.02
CA LEU A 145 8.85 -24.21 -2.53
C LEU A 145 8.78 -22.87 -1.79
N PHE A 146 8.02 -21.91 -2.32
CA PHE A 146 7.80 -20.65 -1.64
C PHE A 146 7.09 -20.83 -0.29
N LEU A 147 6.03 -21.64 -0.23
CA LEU A 147 5.29 -21.92 1.00
C LEU A 147 6.13 -22.62 2.07
N GLU A 148 7.11 -23.41 1.64
CA GLU A 148 8.08 -24.09 2.50
C GLU A 148 9.25 -23.17 2.95
N GLY A 149 9.29 -21.92 2.47
CA GLY A 149 10.38 -21.00 2.74
C GLY A 149 11.68 -21.35 2.01
N LYS A 150 11.59 -22.11 0.90
CA LYS A 150 12.73 -22.58 0.09
C LYS A 150 12.88 -21.83 -1.23
N PHE A 151 12.09 -20.79 -1.48
CA PHE A 151 12.14 -19.99 -2.70
C PHE A 151 12.26 -18.50 -2.39
N GLU A 152 13.25 -17.83 -2.98
CA GLU A 152 13.45 -16.38 -2.89
C GLU A 152 12.56 -15.68 -3.93
N ALA A 153 11.42 -15.20 -3.48
CA ALA A 153 10.45 -14.55 -4.35
C ALA A 153 10.70 -13.05 -4.46
N ASN A 154 10.64 -12.52 -5.66
CA ASN A 154 10.75 -11.08 -5.93
C ASN A 154 9.40 -10.41 -6.21
N ALA A 155 9.41 -9.10 -6.44
CA ALA A 155 8.21 -8.29 -6.59
C ALA A 155 7.25 -8.74 -7.72
N MET A 156 7.74 -9.38 -8.78
CA MET A 156 6.91 -9.83 -9.91
C MET A 156 6.60 -11.33 -9.87
N PHE A 157 6.94 -12.02 -8.79
CA PHE A 157 6.78 -13.46 -8.64
C PHE A 157 5.40 -13.97 -9.10
N ASN A 158 4.32 -13.40 -8.54
CA ASN A 158 2.98 -13.86 -8.91
C ASN A 158 2.59 -13.55 -10.35
N LYS A 159 3.08 -12.47 -10.94
CA LYS A 159 2.83 -12.17 -12.36
C LYS A 159 3.47 -13.20 -13.25
N VAL A 160 4.70 -13.59 -12.96
CA VAL A 160 5.43 -14.59 -13.74
C VAL A 160 4.78 -15.95 -13.62
N ILE A 161 4.65 -16.50 -12.42
CA ILE A 161 4.15 -17.87 -12.21
C ILE A 161 2.67 -18.07 -12.59
N ASN A 162 1.92 -16.99 -12.82
CA ASN A 162 0.54 -17.03 -13.29
C ASN A 162 0.38 -16.48 -14.72
N ILE A 163 1.45 -16.29 -15.46
CA ILE A 163 1.43 -15.61 -16.77
C ILE A 163 0.51 -16.28 -17.80
N ASN A 164 0.31 -17.58 -17.70
CA ASN A 164 -0.58 -18.34 -18.57
C ASN A 164 -2.00 -18.48 -18.01
N SER A 165 -2.28 -17.97 -16.80
CA SER A 165 -3.61 -17.99 -16.22
C SER A 165 -4.38 -16.73 -16.65
N LYS A 166 -5.31 -16.88 -17.58
CA LYS A 166 -6.21 -15.80 -18.01
C LYS A 166 -7.34 -15.62 -16.99
N LYS A 167 -7.01 -15.31 -15.73
CA LYS A 167 -8.02 -15.06 -14.72
C LYS A 167 -8.45 -13.59 -14.79
N GLU A 168 -9.69 -13.33 -15.19
CA GLU A 168 -10.29 -12.01 -15.10
C GLU A 168 -10.70 -11.71 -13.67
N ILE A 169 -10.27 -10.58 -13.14
CA ILE A 169 -10.56 -10.15 -11.77
C ILE A 169 -11.34 -8.84 -11.81
N TYR A 170 -12.47 -8.82 -11.14
CA TYR A 170 -13.35 -7.64 -11.06
C TYR A 170 -13.50 -7.19 -9.61
N TYR A 171 -13.42 -5.90 -9.37
CA TYR A 171 -13.75 -5.32 -8.08
C TYR A 171 -15.25 -5.06 -7.96
N VAL A 172 -15.84 -5.39 -6.80
CA VAL A 172 -17.24 -5.10 -6.47
C VAL A 172 -17.30 -4.25 -5.22
N GLY A 173 -17.86 -3.05 -5.32
CA GLY A 173 -17.88 -2.13 -4.17
C GLY A 173 -18.68 -0.87 -4.42
N PHE A 174 -18.76 -0.01 -3.40
CA PHE A 174 -19.45 1.27 -3.53
C PHE A 174 -18.63 2.33 -4.26
N ASN A 175 -17.30 2.24 -4.20
CA ASN A 175 -16.41 3.26 -4.72
C ASN A 175 -15.21 2.63 -5.42
N ALA A 176 -15.11 2.83 -6.72
CA ALA A 176 -13.98 2.36 -7.52
C ALA A 176 -12.65 3.02 -7.13
N ASN A 177 -12.67 4.23 -6.56
CA ASN A 177 -11.44 4.95 -6.19
C ASN A 177 -10.58 4.22 -5.15
N ASN A 178 -11.18 3.30 -4.37
CA ASN A 178 -10.44 2.48 -3.41
C ASN A 178 -9.73 1.30 -4.07
N ALA A 179 -10.13 0.94 -5.27
CA ALA A 179 -9.61 -0.17 -6.04
C ALA A 179 -9.22 0.26 -7.46
N ILE A 180 -8.88 1.53 -7.68
CA ILE A 180 -8.34 1.99 -8.95
C ILE A 180 -7.09 1.20 -9.24
N CYS A 181 -7.11 0.50 -10.34
CA CYS A 181 -6.08 -0.43 -10.72
C CYS A 181 -5.74 -0.20 -12.16
N ASN A 182 -4.51 -0.49 -12.50
CA ASN A 182 -4.17 -0.63 -13.89
C ASN A 182 -4.89 -1.85 -14.48
N GLU A 183 -5.04 -1.85 -15.78
CA GLU A 183 -5.71 -2.92 -16.55
C GLU A 183 -4.98 -4.28 -16.45
N GLU A 184 -3.80 -4.33 -15.81
CA GLU A 184 -3.01 -5.55 -15.64
C GLU A 184 -3.52 -6.46 -14.52
N PHE A 185 -4.09 -5.90 -13.44
CA PHE A 185 -4.60 -6.68 -12.32
C PHE A 185 -6.12 -6.80 -12.32
N LEU A 186 -6.86 -5.69 -12.48
CA LEU A 186 -8.32 -5.70 -12.56
C LEU A 186 -8.78 -5.53 -14.01
N THR A 187 -9.59 -6.45 -14.46
CA THR A 187 -10.28 -6.37 -15.75
C THR A 187 -11.35 -5.27 -15.73
N GLY A 188 -11.95 -5.02 -14.55
CA GLY A 188 -12.96 -4.00 -14.39
C GLY A 188 -13.52 -3.91 -12.98
N SER A 189 -14.60 -3.13 -12.82
CA SER A 189 -15.28 -2.96 -11.53
C SER A 189 -16.79 -2.83 -11.68
N ILE A 190 -17.51 -3.18 -10.62
CA ILE A 190 -18.97 -2.99 -10.46
C ILE A 190 -19.16 -2.08 -9.25
N THR A 191 -19.58 -0.83 -9.46
CA THR A 191 -19.59 0.20 -8.41
C THR A 191 -20.81 1.13 -8.49
N LEU A 192 -20.94 2.05 -7.52
CA LEU A 192 -21.93 3.12 -7.55
C LEU A 192 -21.44 4.37 -8.28
N ASN A 193 -20.14 4.57 -8.34
CA ASN A 193 -19.56 5.81 -8.84
C ASN A 193 -19.11 5.68 -10.29
N PRO A 194 -19.51 6.62 -11.17
CA PRO A 194 -18.91 6.72 -12.48
C PRO A 194 -17.43 7.12 -12.31
N ASN A 195 -16.55 6.37 -12.91
CA ASN A 195 -15.20 6.79 -13.21
C ASN A 195 -14.95 6.52 -14.70
N ASN A 196 -13.97 7.18 -15.30
CA ASN A 196 -13.62 7.00 -16.70
C ASN A 196 -12.69 5.81 -16.94
N GLU A 197 -12.56 4.92 -15.97
CA GLU A 197 -11.72 3.73 -16.05
C GLU A 197 -12.38 2.66 -16.93
N LYS A 198 -11.61 2.07 -17.82
CA LYS A 198 -12.06 0.98 -18.69
C LYS A 198 -12.58 -0.21 -17.87
N GLY A 199 -13.66 -0.81 -18.33
CA GLY A 199 -14.28 -1.94 -17.62
C GLY A 199 -15.09 -1.56 -16.38
N ASN A 200 -15.27 -0.27 -16.07
CA ASN A 200 -16.12 0.14 -14.95
C ASN A 200 -17.61 0.10 -15.33
N ILE A 201 -18.35 -0.71 -14.60
CA ILE A 201 -19.80 -0.83 -14.68
C ILE A 201 -20.37 -0.12 -13.45
N TYR A 202 -21.14 0.93 -13.64
CA TYR A 202 -21.65 1.70 -12.50
C TYR A 202 -23.18 1.79 -12.48
N TYR A 203 -23.71 1.87 -11.28
CA TYR A 203 -25.13 2.04 -11.02
C TYR A 203 -25.50 3.54 -11.04
N SER A 204 -26.32 3.95 -12.00
CA SER A 204 -26.51 5.36 -12.38
C SER A 204 -27.74 6.04 -11.77
N LYS A 205 -28.29 5.61 -10.65
CA LYS A 205 -29.40 6.33 -10.03
C LYS A 205 -28.95 7.54 -9.22
N ASP A 206 -29.66 8.66 -9.37
CA ASP A 206 -29.43 9.93 -8.65
C ASP A 206 -29.71 9.84 -7.14
N MET A 207 -30.17 8.71 -6.63
CA MET A 207 -30.64 8.50 -5.26
C MET A 207 -29.60 7.84 -4.33
N ILE A 208 -28.32 8.18 -4.46
CA ILE A 208 -27.27 7.66 -3.56
C ILE A 208 -27.34 8.28 -2.15
N LYS A 209 -28.34 9.09 -1.85
CA LYS A 209 -28.40 9.81 -0.57
C LYS A 209 -28.66 8.93 0.65
N ASN A 210 -29.21 7.72 0.48
CA ASN A 210 -29.52 6.84 1.61
C ASN A 210 -29.17 5.36 1.30
N ARG A 211 -27.88 5.01 1.43
CA ARG A 211 -27.34 3.69 1.11
C ARG A 211 -27.76 2.60 2.11
N ASP A 212 -28.43 2.95 3.17
CA ASP A 212 -28.82 2.03 4.24
C ASP A 212 -30.29 1.60 4.16
N THR A 213 -31.08 2.11 3.22
CA THR A 213 -32.47 1.67 2.99
C THR A 213 -32.50 0.26 2.38
N ASP A 214 -33.49 -0.52 2.76
CA ASP A 214 -33.67 -1.90 2.26
C ASP A 214 -33.99 -1.93 0.77
N GLU A 215 -34.70 -0.91 0.26
CA GLU A 215 -34.96 -0.71 -1.16
C GLU A 215 -33.64 -0.55 -1.94
N PHE A 216 -32.77 0.35 -1.49
CA PHE A 216 -31.48 0.55 -2.13
C PHE A 216 -30.61 -0.73 -2.08
N LYS A 217 -30.58 -1.42 -0.93
CA LYS A 217 -29.82 -2.67 -0.78
C LYS A 217 -30.29 -3.73 -1.77
N LYS A 218 -31.62 -3.88 -1.94
CA LYS A 218 -32.23 -4.83 -2.87
C LYS A 218 -31.87 -4.50 -4.31
N GLU A 219 -32.10 -3.27 -4.75
CA GLU A 219 -31.82 -2.83 -6.11
C GLU A 219 -30.33 -2.94 -6.46
N TYR A 220 -29.46 -2.55 -5.53
CA TYR A 220 -28.01 -2.62 -5.76
C TYR A 220 -27.50 -4.07 -5.79
N LYS A 221 -28.05 -4.95 -4.95
CA LYS A 221 -27.81 -6.41 -5.02
C LYS A 221 -28.17 -6.97 -6.37
N GLU A 222 -29.39 -6.69 -6.87
CA GLU A 222 -29.87 -7.14 -8.17
C GLU A 222 -28.96 -6.63 -9.31
N PHE A 223 -28.55 -5.37 -9.25
CA PHE A 223 -27.63 -4.79 -10.23
C PHE A 223 -26.28 -5.51 -10.24
N ILE A 224 -25.70 -5.77 -9.06
CA ILE A 224 -24.42 -6.49 -8.95
C ILE A 224 -24.56 -7.90 -9.52
N ILE A 225 -25.57 -8.67 -9.10
CA ILE A 225 -25.80 -10.06 -9.53
C ILE A 225 -25.98 -10.13 -11.05
N LYS A 226 -26.79 -9.24 -11.63
CA LYS A 226 -27.01 -9.16 -13.09
C LYS A 226 -25.69 -9.00 -13.84
N ASN A 227 -24.81 -8.12 -13.37
CA ASN A 227 -23.53 -7.85 -14.04
C ASN A 227 -22.53 -9.00 -13.80
N MET A 228 -22.46 -9.57 -12.60
CA MET A 228 -21.65 -10.76 -12.33
C MET A 228 -22.07 -11.93 -13.21
N SER A 229 -23.39 -12.19 -13.35
CA SER A 229 -23.93 -13.25 -14.22
C SER A 229 -23.54 -13.03 -15.68
N ARG A 230 -23.60 -11.79 -16.18
CA ARG A 230 -23.17 -11.46 -17.54
C ARG A 230 -21.67 -11.71 -17.76
N ILE A 231 -20.84 -11.32 -16.80
CA ILE A 231 -19.40 -11.53 -16.83
C ILE A 231 -19.10 -13.02 -16.81
N THR A 232 -19.64 -13.77 -15.87
CA THR A 232 -19.41 -15.21 -15.69
C THR A 232 -19.88 -16.02 -16.89
N LYS A 233 -20.95 -15.61 -17.56
CA LYS A 233 -21.40 -16.26 -18.80
C LYS A 233 -20.34 -16.19 -19.91
N ASN A 234 -19.60 -15.09 -19.99
CA ASN A 234 -18.53 -14.89 -20.97
C ASN A 234 -17.20 -15.47 -20.51
N ASN A 235 -16.94 -15.46 -19.19
CA ASN A 235 -15.75 -16.04 -18.58
C ASN A 235 -16.11 -16.76 -17.27
N PRO A 236 -16.30 -18.08 -17.31
CA PRO A 236 -16.65 -18.87 -16.13
C PRO A 236 -15.62 -18.83 -14.99
N ASN A 237 -14.36 -18.45 -15.29
CA ASN A 237 -13.26 -18.36 -14.32
C ASN A 237 -13.10 -16.96 -13.74
N ALA A 238 -14.01 -16.02 -14.00
CA ALA A 238 -13.96 -14.68 -13.44
C ALA A 238 -14.05 -14.70 -11.91
N THR A 239 -13.19 -13.91 -11.26
CA THR A 239 -13.18 -13.73 -9.81
C THR A 239 -13.62 -12.31 -9.45
N PHE A 240 -14.40 -12.20 -8.39
CA PHE A 240 -14.91 -10.92 -7.90
C PHE A 240 -14.30 -10.61 -6.52
N LEU A 241 -13.75 -9.41 -6.36
CA LEU A 241 -13.14 -8.94 -5.12
C LEU A 241 -14.08 -7.97 -4.39
N ALA A 242 -14.49 -8.30 -3.20
CA ALA A 242 -15.44 -7.51 -2.41
C ALA A 242 -14.87 -7.23 -0.99
N PHE A 243 -14.14 -6.11 -0.86
CA PHE A 243 -13.42 -5.72 0.36
C PHE A 243 -14.25 -4.83 1.31
N ASN A 244 -15.56 -4.94 1.28
CA ASN A 244 -16.44 -4.13 2.11
C ASN A 244 -17.50 -4.99 2.77
N LYS A 245 -17.64 -4.85 4.11
CA LYS A 245 -18.59 -5.63 4.90
C LYS A 245 -20.04 -5.54 4.38
N LYS A 246 -20.50 -4.34 4.03
CA LYS A 246 -21.86 -4.16 3.50
C LYS A 246 -22.04 -4.87 2.15
N ILE A 247 -21.00 -4.95 1.32
CA ILE A 247 -21.06 -5.74 0.07
C ILE A 247 -21.06 -7.24 0.37
N LYS A 248 -20.27 -7.69 1.34
CA LYS A 248 -20.35 -9.08 1.82
C LYS A 248 -21.75 -9.43 2.29
N ASP A 249 -22.38 -8.58 3.10
CA ASP A 249 -23.72 -8.79 3.60
C ASP A 249 -24.75 -8.90 2.47
N LEU A 250 -24.54 -8.20 1.34
CA LEU A 250 -25.40 -8.31 0.15
C LEU A 250 -25.16 -9.61 -0.64
N LEU A 251 -23.92 -10.12 -0.67
CA LEU A 251 -23.49 -11.16 -1.61
C LEU A 251 -23.10 -12.50 -0.96
N SER A 252 -23.18 -12.63 0.37
CA SER A 252 -22.74 -13.84 1.07
C SER A 252 -23.53 -15.10 0.73
N ASP A 253 -24.74 -14.94 0.20
CA ASP A 253 -25.62 -16.02 -0.27
C ASP A 253 -25.36 -16.42 -1.74
N GLN A 254 -24.49 -15.70 -2.45
CA GLN A 254 -24.25 -15.87 -3.88
C GLN A 254 -23.10 -16.84 -4.16
N THR A 255 -23.27 -18.11 -3.77
CA THR A 255 -22.24 -19.16 -3.84
C THR A 255 -21.90 -19.64 -5.25
N GLN A 256 -22.69 -19.27 -6.26
CA GLN A 256 -22.46 -19.58 -7.67
C GLN A 256 -21.34 -18.75 -8.31
N PHE A 257 -20.85 -17.71 -7.64
CA PHE A 257 -19.75 -16.87 -8.12
C PHE A 257 -18.48 -17.07 -7.29
N ASP A 258 -17.32 -16.96 -7.93
CA ASP A 258 -16.02 -16.92 -7.23
C ASP A 258 -15.81 -15.52 -6.64
N ILE A 259 -16.24 -15.32 -5.38
CA ILE A 259 -16.11 -14.03 -4.68
C ILE A 259 -15.07 -14.15 -3.57
N THR A 260 -14.09 -13.27 -3.60
CA THR A 260 -13.11 -13.11 -2.52
C THR A 260 -13.51 -11.96 -1.61
N PHE A 261 -13.79 -12.28 -0.36
CA PHE A 261 -14.07 -11.33 0.73
C PHE A 261 -12.86 -11.16 1.65
N GLU A 262 -12.91 -10.15 2.53
CA GLU A 262 -12.02 -10.08 3.69
C GLU A 262 -12.17 -11.36 4.55
N LYS A 263 -11.06 -11.80 5.13
CA LYS A 263 -11.04 -13.04 5.91
C LYS A 263 -11.93 -13.02 7.14
N ASP A 264 -11.80 -11.97 7.95
CA ASP A 264 -12.46 -11.87 9.25
C ASP A 264 -12.92 -10.44 9.55
N TYR A 265 -14.21 -10.18 9.28
CA TYR A 265 -14.81 -8.87 9.57
C TYR A 265 -15.00 -8.61 11.07
N ALA A 266 -15.13 -9.66 11.90
CA ALA A 266 -15.24 -9.50 13.34
C ALA A 266 -13.89 -9.02 13.93
N LEU A 267 -12.79 -9.59 13.45
CA LEU A 267 -11.46 -9.12 13.81
C LEU A 267 -11.22 -7.68 13.31
N ILE A 268 -11.63 -7.36 12.07
CA ILE A 268 -11.53 -5.99 11.53
C ILE A 268 -12.28 -5.00 12.42
N ASP A 269 -13.51 -5.29 12.81
CA ASP A 269 -14.29 -4.44 13.72
C ASP A 269 -13.59 -4.29 15.08
N LYS A 270 -13.02 -5.37 15.60
CA LYS A 270 -12.30 -5.41 16.88
C LYS A 270 -11.04 -4.57 16.89
N ILE A 271 -10.19 -4.65 15.85
CA ILE A 271 -8.95 -3.87 15.75
C ILE A 271 -9.19 -2.42 15.35
N ASN A 272 -10.35 -2.11 14.75
CA ASN A 272 -10.78 -0.73 14.48
C ASN A 272 -11.27 -0.01 15.75
N ASP A 273 -11.53 -0.73 16.85
CA ASP A 273 -11.90 -0.17 18.14
C ASP A 273 -10.68 0.44 18.84
N LYS A 274 -10.71 1.77 19.03
CA LYS A 274 -9.59 2.51 19.61
C LYS A 274 -9.22 2.06 21.02
N LYS A 275 -10.20 1.64 21.83
CA LYS A 275 -9.93 1.14 23.19
C LYS A 275 -9.16 -0.18 23.13
N TYR A 276 -9.70 -1.13 22.36
CA TYR A 276 -9.09 -2.46 22.23
C TYR A 276 -7.65 -2.38 21.73
N ILE A 277 -7.41 -1.65 20.64
CA ILE A 277 -6.07 -1.62 20.05
C ILE A 277 -5.05 -0.88 20.93
N ARG A 278 -5.45 0.22 21.58
CA ARG A 278 -4.59 0.94 22.52
C ARG A 278 -4.21 0.08 23.72
N ASP A 279 -5.16 -0.67 24.28
CA ASP A 279 -4.90 -1.59 25.40
C ASP A 279 -3.97 -2.76 24.96
N LEU A 280 -4.09 -3.22 23.72
CA LEU A 280 -3.24 -4.30 23.19
C LEU A 280 -1.76 -3.90 23.05
N ILE A 281 -1.47 -2.65 22.65
CA ILE A 281 -0.11 -2.25 22.26
C ILE A 281 0.59 -1.33 23.25
N LYS A 282 -0.09 -0.78 24.27
CA LYS A 282 0.39 0.29 25.18
C LYS A 282 1.71 0.00 25.89
N ASP A 283 2.02 -1.26 26.14
CA ASP A 283 3.24 -1.66 26.84
C ASP A 283 4.48 -1.69 25.95
N ARG A 284 4.31 -1.56 24.62
CA ARG A 284 5.39 -1.64 23.64
C ARG A 284 5.42 -0.48 22.66
N VAL A 285 4.29 0.16 22.45
CA VAL A 285 4.16 1.33 21.57
C VAL A 285 3.57 2.47 22.39
N PRO A 286 4.24 3.63 22.46
CA PRO A 286 3.67 4.80 23.14
C PRO A 286 2.32 5.17 22.55
N VAL A 287 1.30 5.21 23.40
CA VAL A 287 -0.04 5.68 23.04
C VAL A 287 -0.30 7.05 23.63
N ILE A 288 -1.09 7.86 22.96
CA ILE A 288 -1.49 9.13 23.54
C ILE A 288 -2.22 8.89 24.88
N LYS A 289 -1.83 9.64 25.90
CA LYS A 289 -2.47 9.51 27.23
C LYS A 289 -3.93 9.92 27.14
N THR A 290 -4.82 8.95 27.26
CA THR A 290 -6.26 9.12 27.22
C THR A 290 -6.91 8.53 28.45
N THR A 291 -8.02 9.11 28.89
CA THR A 291 -8.89 8.54 29.91
C THR A 291 -10.22 8.19 29.27
N TRP A 292 -10.63 6.93 29.40
CA TRP A 292 -11.95 6.48 28.98
C TRP A 292 -13.01 6.94 29.96
N ILE A 293 -14.05 7.59 29.47
CA ILE A 293 -15.24 8.01 30.22
C ILE A 293 -16.42 7.17 29.71
N ASP A 294 -17.17 6.60 30.64
CA ASP A 294 -18.35 5.79 30.38
C ASP A 294 -19.54 6.19 31.27
N LYS A 295 -19.43 7.36 31.90
CA LYS A 295 -20.44 7.96 32.75
C LYS A 295 -20.42 9.48 32.63
N LYS A 296 -21.49 10.12 33.04
CA LYS A 296 -21.58 11.59 33.10
C LYS A 296 -20.55 12.14 34.10
N ILE A 297 -19.75 13.09 33.64
CA ILE A 297 -18.81 13.86 34.45
C ILE A 297 -19.02 15.36 34.24
N SER A 298 -18.48 16.19 35.12
CA SER A 298 -18.52 17.64 34.96
C SER A 298 -17.37 18.12 34.03
N TYR A 299 -17.55 19.31 33.44
CA TYR A 299 -16.48 19.99 32.70
C TYR A 299 -15.25 20.27 33.57
N ALA A 300 -15.47 20.57 34.86
CA ALA A 300 -14.38 20.74 35.81
C ALA A 300 -13.56 19.46 36.02
N ASP A 301 -14.24 18.31 36.11
CA ASP A 301 -13.56 17.02 36.21
C ASP A 301 -12.81 16.66 34.91
N ALA A 302 -13.39 16.95 33.75
CA ALA A 302 -12.72 16.76 32.47
C ALA A 302 -11.41 17.58 32.39
N LYS A 303 -11.39 18.81 32.84
CA LYS A 303 -10.17 19.65 32.94
C LYS A 303 -9.15 19.08 33.93
N LYS A 304 -9.59 18.55 35.07
CA LYS A 304 -8.69 17.88 36.03
C LYS A 304 -8.08 16.61 35.42
N ILE A 305 -8.88 15.78 34.76
CA ILE A 305 -8.44 14.55 34.12
C ILE A 305 -7.40 14.85 33.05
N THR A 306 -7.65 15.81 32.17
CA THR A 306 -6.77 16.17 31.06
C THR A 306 -5.59 17.05 31.47
N LYS A 307 -5.65 17.63 32.68
CA LYS A 307 -4.73 18.66 33.19
C LYS A 307 -4.55 19.82 32.19
N SER A 308 -5.64 20.20 31.52
CA SER A 308 -5.64 21.22 30.48
C SER A 308 -6.97 21.97 30.41
N GLN A 309 -6.89 23.26 30.02
CA GLN A 309 -8.08 24.07 29.68
C GLN A 309 -8.61 23.71 28.26
N LYS A 310 -7.74 23.17 27.39
CA LYS A 310 -8.05 22.77 26.03
C LYS A 310 -7.76 21.29 25.89
N PHE A 311 -8.75 20.53 25.47
CA PHE A 311 -8.61 19.08 25.36
C PHE A 311 -9.42 18.50 24.19
N VAL A 312 -9.18 17.26 23.89
CA VAL A 312 -9.86 16.52 22.83
C VAL A 312 -10.81 15.50 23.46
N MET A 313 -12.03 15.48 22.93
CA MET A 313 -13.03 14.45 23.19
C MET A 313 -13.17 13.57 21.96
N GLN A 314 -12.97 12.26 22.09
CA GLN A 314 -12.97 11.33 20.97
C GLN A 314 -13.85 10.12 21.26
N GLY A 315 -14.81 9.83 20.37
CA GLY A 315 -15.60 8.62 20.43
C GLY A 315 -14.76 7.36 20.18
N ARG A 316 -15.23 6.23 20.68
CA ARG A 316 -14.55 4.92 20.59
C ARG A 316 -14.36 4.46 19.14
N ILE A 317 -15.34 4.74 18.27
CA ILE A 317 -15.32 4.41 16.84
C ILE A 317 -15.52 5.70 16.04
N GLY A 318 -14.83 5.84 14.93
CA GLY A 318 -14.95 6.98 14.03
C GLY A 318 -13.90 6.93 12.93
N ALA A 319 -14.13 7.66 11.85
CA ALA A 319 -13.21 7.77 10.72
C ALA A 319 -13.18 9.20 10.19
N GLY A 320 -12.02 9.64 9.66
CA GLY A 320 -11.88 10.94 9.00
C GLY A 320 -12.12 12.14 9.92
N GLY A 321 -11.88 12.00 11.24
CA GLY A 321 -12.15 13.02 12.25
C GLY A 321 -13.59 13.05 12.77
N ASN A 322 -14.46 12.18 12.29
CA ASN A 322 -15.79 12.02 12.87
C ASN A 322 -15.67 11.53 14.32
N ASN A 323 -16.52 12.08 15.21
CA ASN A 323 -16.49 11.82 16.64
C ASN A 323 -15.19 12.25 17.34
N THR A 324 -14.46 13.25 16.80
CA THR A 324 -13.29 13.86 17.44
C THR A 324 -13.49 15.37 17.50
N TYR A 325 -13.54 15.90 18.73
CA TYR A 325 -13.93 17.29 19.00
C TYR A 325 -12.88 18.00 19.83
N TYR A 326 -12.61 19.26 19.46
CA TYR A 326 -11.80 20.18 20.23
C TYR A 326 -12.69 20.92 21.26
N ILE A 327 -12.33 20.81 22.50
CA ILE A 327 -13.11 21.35 23.65
C ILE A 327 -12.31 22.44 24.35
N ASP A 328 -12.85 23.65 24.35
CA ASP A 328 -12.29 24.83 25.00
C ASP A 328 -13.34 25.59 25.82
N SER A 329 -14.60 25.11 25.87
CA SER A 329 -15.69 25.71 26.60
C SER A 329 -16.64 24.69 27.21
N LEU A 330 -17.39 25.12 28.25
CA LEU A 330 -18.45 24.31 28.88
C LEU A 330 -19.56 23.96 27.87
N GLU A 331 -19.92 24.90 27.00
CA GLU A 331 -20.96 24.71 25.99
C GLU A 331 -20.59 23.55 25.05
N LYS A 332 -19.37 23.58 24.50
CA LYS A 332 -18.88 22.50 23.63
C LYS A 332 -18.79 21.17 24.37
N PHE A 333 -18.32 21.18 25.59
CA PHE A 333 -18.25 19.96 26.41
C PHE A 333 -19.63 19.32 26.57
N ASN A 334 -20.64 20.07 26.99
CA ASN A 334 -21.99 19.54 27.18
C ASN A 334 -22.57 19.01 25.86
N LYS A 335 -22.47 19.79 24.78
CA LYS A 335 -22.94 19.42 23.44
C LYS A 335 -22.39 18.06 22.97
N TYR A 336 -21.09 17.85 23.09
CA TYR A 336 -20.46 16.65 22.56
C TYR A 336 -20.46 15.47 23.54
N SER A 337 -20.50 15.75 24.85
CA SER A 337 -20.72 14.71 25.86
C SER A 337 -22.08 14.03 25.67
N ASP A 338 -23.14 14.81 25.47
CA ASP A 338 -24.48 14.28 25.19
C ASP A 338 -24.54 13.57 23.85
N TYR A 339 -23.94 14.15 22.80
CA TYR A 339 -23.87 13.52 21.46
C TYR A 339 -23.16 12.15 21.47
N LEU A 340 -22.13 11.97 22.30
CA LEU A 340 -21.39 10.72 22.45
C LEU A 340 -21.94 9.82 23.56
N ASP A 341 -23.14 10.08 24.04
CA ASP A 341 -23.81 9.30 25.10
C ASP A 341 -22.91 9.07 26.33
N ASN A 342 -22.12 10.09 26.71
CA ASN A 342 -21.14 10.02 27.80
C ASN A 342 -20.13 8.86 27.66
N LYS A 343 -19.84 8.39 26.43
CA LYS A 343 -18.89 7.31 26.12
C LYS A 343 -17.80 7.80 25.17
N TYR A 344 -16.69 8.31 25.74
CA TYR A 344 -15.62 8.93 24.98
C TYR A 344 -14.27 8.87 25.68
N PHE A 345 -13.21 9.07 24.92
CA PHE A 345 -11.88 9.33 25.44
C PHE A 345 -11.70 10.83 25.68
N LEU A 346 -11.01 11.16 26.75
CA LEU A 346 -10.46 12.49 27.01
C LEU A 346 -8.94 12.46 26.89
N SER A 347 -8.38 13.42 26.19
CA SER A 347 -6.93 13.66 26.12
C SER A 347 -6.62 15.15 26.11
N LYS A 348 -5.45 15.53 26.64
CA LYS A 348 -4.93 16.88 26.45
C LYS A 348 -4.81 17.17 24.95
N TYR A 349 -5.17 18.38 24.53
CA TYR A 349 -4.81 18.84 23.19
C TYR A 349 -3.30 19.04 23.11
N LEU A 350 -2.68 18.40 22.14
CA LEU A 350 -1.26 18.54 21.83
C LEU A 350 -1.11 19.22 20.47
N ASP A 351 -0.24 20.21 20.41
CA ASP A 351 0.23 20.68 19.12
C ASP A 351 1.16 19.60 18.53
N ASN A 352 0.87 19.15 17.32
CA ASN A 352 1.48 17.94 16.78
C ASN A 352 1.54 17.94 15.25
N ILE A 353 2.36 17.03 14.70
CA ILE A 353 2.37 16.66 13.29
C ILE A 353 1.67 15.30 13.17
N PRO A 354 0.49 15.22 12.57
CA PRO A 354 -0.18 13.95 12.33
C PRO A 354 0.44 13.25 11.13
N VAL A 355 0.79 11.98 11.29
CA VAL A 355 1.40 11.16 10.25
C VAL A 355 0.68 9.83 10.10
N ASN A 356 0.77 9.25 8.92
CA ASN A 356 0.21 7.94 8.61
C ASN A 356 1.25 7.08 7.89
N ILE A 357 1.26 5.79 8.21
CA ILE A 357 1.93 4.75 7.44
C ILE A 357 0.89 3.68 7.08
N THR A 358 0.94 3.20 5.86
CA THR A 358 0.09 2.08 5.41
C THR A 358 0.93 0.82 5.34
N LEU A 359 0.41 -0.26 5.89
CA LEU A 359 0.98 -1.60 5.78
C LEU A 359 0.08 -2.49 4.94
N VAL A 360 0.67 -3.47 4.27
CA VAL A 360 -0.04 -4.64 3.76
C VAL A 360 0.53 -5.87 4.47
N ILE A 361 -0.30 -6.50 5.29
CA ILE A 361 0.09 -7.61 6.16
C ILE A 361 -0.33 -8.91 5.50
N GLY A 362 0.62 -9.70 5.04
CA GLY A 362 0.41 -11.06 4.53
C GLY A 362 0.82 -12.12 5.55
N LYS A 363 0.54 -13.37 5.23
CA LYS A 363 0.94 -14.49 6.09
C LYS A 363 2.46 -14.56 6.26
N TYR A 364 3.19 -14.41 5.18
CA TYR A 364 4.65 -14.61 5.16
C TYR A 364 5.43 -13.30 5.30
N GLU A 365 4.89 -12.21 4.80
CA GLU A 365 5.58 -10.93 4.67
C GLU A 365 4.71 -9.75 5.10
N THR A 366 5.32 -8.61 5.35
CA THR A 366 4.63 -7.34 5.60
C THR A 366 5.30 -6.28 4.74
N ILE A 367 4.52 -5.63 3.90
CA ILE A 367 4.98 -4.51 3.09
C ILE A 367 4.66 -3.23 3.85
N LYS A 368 5.67 -2.41 4.07
CA LYS A 368 5.54 -1.02 4.56
C LYS A 368 5.51 -0.08 3.37
N LEU A 369 4.53 0.79 3.36
CA LEU A 369 4.36 1.80 2.33
C LEU A 369 4.83 3.17 2.84
N PRO A 370 5.08 4.14 1.97
CA PRO A 370 5.65 5.42 2.36
C PRO A 370 4.84 6.13 3.44
N ILE A 371 5.55 6.74 4.38
CA ILE A 371 4.96 7.61 5.41
C ILE A 371 4.42 8.86 4.74
N SER A 372 3.28 9.36 5.22
CA SER A 372 2.72 10.65 4.81
C SER A 372 2.42 11.52 6.03
N VAL A 373 2.58 12.82 5.88
CA VAL A 373 2.03 13.81 6.81
C VAL A 373 0.56 14.02 6.45
N GLN A 374 -0.34 13.86 7.42
CA GLN A 374 -1.76 14.10 7.21
C GLN A 374 -2.06 15.60 7.25
N LEU A 375 -2.81 16.07 6.27
CA LEU A 375 -3.30 17.44 6.24
C LEU A 375 -4.63 17.47 7.00
N ILE A 376 -4.57 17.94 8.24
CA ILE A 376 -5.73 18.06 9.13
C ILE A 376 -6.09 19.53 9.26
N LYS A 377 -7.36 19.82 9.07
CA LYS A 377 -7.92 21.16 9.22
C LYS A 377 -8.92 21.17 10.37
N GLN A 378 -8.77 22.12 11.28
CA GLN A 378 -9.80 22.38 12.27
C GLN A 378 -10.89 23.26 11.65
N ILE A 379 -12.10 22.73 11.57
CA ILE A 379 -13.29 23.45 11.11
C ILE A 379 -14.27 23.49 12.27
N ASN A 380 -14.48 24.68 12.81
CA ASN A 380 -15.21 24.86 14.06
C ASN A 380 -14.59 23.99 15.18
N ASP A 381 -15.35 23.03 15.68
CA ASP A 381 -14.96 22.16 16.80
C ASP A 381 -14.44 20.79 16.36
N ARG A 382 -14.32 20.55 15.03
CA ARG A 382 -13.98 19.24 14.46
C ARG A 382 -12.66 19.27 13.73
N PHE A 383 -11.98 18.16 13.76
CA PHE A 383 -10.80 17.92 12.92
C PHE A 383 -11.23 17.22 11.64
N LYS A 384 -10.94 17.83 10.48
CA LYS A 384 -11.25 17.26 9.17
C LYS A 384 -9.96 16.90 8.46
N TYR A 385 -9.85 15.64 8.02
CA TYR A 385 -8.80 15.22 7.11
C TYR A 385 -9.07 15.82 5.72
N VAL A 386 -8.12 16.55 5.16
CA VAL A 386 -8.23 17.19 3.85
C VAL A 386 -7.18 16.73 2.86
N GLY A 387 -6.23 15.89 3.28
CA GLY A 387 -5.24 15.35 2.37
C GLY A 387 -4.07 14.68 3.05
N ALA A 388 -3.10 14.24 2.26
CA ALA A 388 -1.85 13.67 2.70
C ALA A 388 -0.69 14.18 1.84
N ASP A 389 0.44 14.43 2.49
CA ASP A 389 1.67 14.88 1.87
C ASP A 389 2.80 13.88 2.16
N PHE A 390 3.28 13.24 1.10
CA PHE A 390 4.31 12.21 1.21
C PHE A 390 5.73 12.79 1.19
N ILE A 391 5.91 14.02 0.72
CA ILE A 391 7.24 14.64 0.70
C ILE A 391 7.57 15.28 2.02
N TYR A 392 6.62 15.96 2.65
CA TYR A 392 6.89 16.47 3.98
C TYR A 392 7.26 15.38 4.98
N ALA A 393 6.85 14.14 4.74
CA ALA A 393 7.31 13.02 5.54
C ALA A 393 8.84 12.83 5.49
N ARG A 394 9.50 13.26 4.40
CA ARG A 394 10.97 13.20 4.26
C ARG A 394 11.70 14.28 5.06
N GLU A 395 10.99 15.32 5.44
CA GLU A 395 11.49 16.42 6.25
C GLU A 395 11.34 16.18 7.76
N LEU A 396 10.70 15.07 8.15
CA LEU A 396 10.60 14.66 9.54
C LEU A 396 11.99 14.28 10.07
N ASP A 397 12.17 14.44 11.37
CA ASP A 397 13.39 14.00 12.04
C ASP A 397 13.62 12.49 11.84
N ASP A 398 14.85 12.08 11.51
CA ASP A 398 15.20 10.68 11.24
C ASP A 398 14.87 9.75 12.42
N LYS A 399 14.98 10.25 13.66
CA LYS A 399 14.62 9.47 14.87
C LYS A 399 13.11 9.25 14.94
N ALA A 400 12.31 10.23 14.53
CA ALA A 400 10.85 10.10 14.46
C ALA A 400 10.47 9.09 13.36
N ILE A 401 11.09 9.15 12.19
CA ILE A 401 10.89 8.18 11.10
C ILE A 401 11.26 6.76 11.55
N SER A 402 12.41 6.60 12.22
CA SER A 402 12.83 5.29 12.77
C SER A 402 11.81 4.76 13.76
N LYS A 403 11.38 5.57 14.74
CA LYS A 403 10.35 5.18 15.73
C LYS A 403 9.04 4.75 15.07
N ILE A 404 8.55 5.50 14.05
CA ILE A 404 7.34 5.14 13.32
C ILE A 404 7.48 3.76 12.69
N ASN A 405 8.62 3.49 12.03
CA ASN A 405 8.87 2.19 11.41
C ASN A 405 8.97 1.05 12.43
N ASP A 406 9.62 1.27 13.57
CA ASP A 406 9.75 0.27 14.64
C ASP A 406 8.39 -0.04 15.27
N TYR A 407 7.58 0.98 15.57
CA TYR A 407 6.24 0.81 16.11
C TYR A 407 5.30 0.13 15.10
N ALA A 408 5.43 0.47 13.81
CA ALA A 408 4.68 -0.20 12.75
C ALA A 408 5.02 -1.70 12.66
N ASN A 409 6.31 -2.08 12.82
CA ASN A 409 6.73 -3.48 12.88
C ASN A 409 6.13 -4.20 14.09
N ILE A 410 6.16 -3.58 15.28
CA ILE A 410 5.55 -4.15 16.50
C ILE A 410 4.06 -4.38 16.29
N ILE A 411 3.34 -3.38 15.78
CA ILE A 411 1.90 -3.47 15.53
C ILE A 411 1.61 -4.55 14.48
N ALA A 412 2.39 -4.62 13.40
CA ALA A 412 2.24 -5.66 12.38
C ALA A 412 2.38 -7.07 12.96
N LEU A 413 3.34 -7.29 13.84
CA LEU A 413 3.53 -8.57 14.53
C LEU A 413 2.33 -8.93 15.41
N GLU A 414 1.76 -7.96 16.14
CA GLU A 414 0.57 -8.21 16.96
C GLU A 414 -0.67 -8.52 16.11
N LEU A 415 -0.84 -7.78 15.01
CA LEU A 415 -1.94 -8.05 14.07
C LEU A 415 -1.80 -9.44 13.42
N LYS A 416 -0.58 -9.87 13.06
CA LYS A 416 -0.31 -11.23 12.56
C LYS A 416 -0.66 -12.31 13.59
N LYS A 417 -0.32 -12.12 14.87
CA LYS A 417 -0.70 -13.04 15.96
C LYS A 417 -2.21 -13.20 16.10
N LEU A 418 -2.96 -12.12 15.85
CA LEU A 418 -4.43 -12.15 15.82
C LEU A 418 -5.00 -12.78 14.56
N GLY A 419 -4.17 -13.12 13.56
CA GLY A 419 -4.60 -13.67 12.28
C GLY A 419 -5.01 -12.63 11.24
N TYR A 420 -4.77 -11.32 11.50
CA TYR A 420 -5.09 -10.27 10.54
C TYR A 420 -4.21 -10.35 9.30
N GLN A 421 -4.84 -10.20 8.14
CA GLN A 421 -4.20 -10.08 6.83
C GLN A 421 -4.92 -9.01 6.01
N GLY A 422 -4.17 -8.26 5.23
CA GLY A 422 -4.69 -7.20 4.37
C GLY A 422 -4.06 -5.84 4.64
N ILE A 423 -4.69 -4.82 4.08
CA ILE A 423 -4.24 -3.43 4.19
C ILE A 423 -4.66 -2.82 5.53
N VAL A 424 -3.75 -2.11 6.17
CA VAL A 424 -4.03 -1.35 7.39
C VAL A 424 -3.25 -0.05 7.39
N GLY A 425 -3.92 1.06 7.67
CA GLY A 425 -3.27 2.33 7.95
C GLY A 425 -3.09 2.51 9.46
N ILE A 426 -1.94 3.06 9.85
CA ILE A 426 -1.59 3.37 11.23
C ILE A 426 -1.40 4.87 11.34
N ASP A 427 -2.18 5.50 12.19
CA ASP A 427 -2.08 6.94 12.45
C ASP A 427 -1.26 7.18 13.71
N TYR A 428 -0.29 8.08 13.60
CA TYR A 428 0.53 8.57 14.70
C TYR A 428 0.46 10.09 14.78
N ILE A 429 0.89 10.63 15.91
CA ILE A 429 1.23 12.05 16.05
C ILE A 429 2.67 12.17 16.55
N ILE A 430 3.34 13.24 16.09
CA ILE A 430 4.66 13.64 16.56
C ILE A 430 4.48 14.93 17.34
N ASP A 431 4.87 14.96 18.61
CA ASP A 431 4.80 16.16 19.45
C ASP A 431 5.97 17.13 19.17
N ASN A 432 6.00 18.27 19.87
CA ASN A 432 7.06 19.26 19.70
C ASN A 432 8.46 18.81 20.15
N ASN A 433 8.55 17.67 20.86
CA ASN A 433 9.80 17.06 21.31
C ASN A 433 10.19 15.83 20.47
N ASP A 434 9.61 15.68 19.29
CA ASP A 434 9.81 14.55 18.36
C ASP A 434 9.46 13.16 18.99
N ASN A 435 8.56 13.16 19.99
CA ASN A 435 8.00 11.91 20.50
C ASN A 435 6.85 11.46 19.61
N VAL A 436 6.86 10.16 19.28
CA VAL A 436 5.85 9.53 18.42
C VAL A 436 4.85 8.78 19.28
N TYR A 437 3.55 9.06 19.07
CA TYR A 437 2.46 8.41 19.78
C TYR A 437 1.47 7.79 18.80
N PHE A 438 1.08 6.56 19.06
CA PHE A 438 0.02 5.88 18.32
C PHE A 438 -1.34 6.52 18.60
N MET A 439 -2.14 6.67 17.54
CA MET A 439 -3.49 7.23 17.61
C MET A 439 -4.58 6.21 17.35
N GLU A 440 -4.57 5.60 16.15
CA GLU A 440 -5.59 4.65 15.72
C GLU A 440 -5.12 3.74 14.59
N LEU A 441 -5.82 2.61 14.41
CA LEU A 441 -5.74 1.77 13.23
C LEU A 441 -6.92 2.01 12.30
N ASN A 442 -6.63 1.90 11.00
CA ASN A 442 -7.60 1.94 9.94
C ASN A 442 -7.46 0.66 9.09
N PRO A 443 -8.08 -0.48 9.47
CA PRO A 443 -7.94 -1.76 8.78
C PRO A 443 -8.77 -1.78 7.49
N ARG A 444 -8.44 -0.91 6.55
CA ARG A 444 -9.15 -0.67 5.30
C ARG A 444 -8.36 0.21 4.36
N PHE A 445 -8.79 0.28 3.11
CA PHE A 445 -8.34 1.32 2.19
C PHE A 445 -8.67 2.71 2.75
N GLN A 446 -7.69 3.60 2.68
CA GLN A 446 -7.76 4.96 3.19
C GLN A 446 -7.86 5.97 2.04
N ALA A 447 -8.07 7.23 2.38
CA ALA A 447 -8.07 8.30 1.41
C ALA A 447 -6.73 8.47 0.68
N SER A 448 -5.61 8.22 1.37
CA SER A 448 -4.26 8.21 0.82
C SER A 448 -3.97 7.02 -0.10
N SER A 449 -4.76 5.94 -0.04
CA SER A 449 -4.58 4.75 -0.86
C SER A 449 -4.63 5.06 -2.36
N PHE A 450 -5.39 6.07 -2.78
CA PHE A 450 -5.45 6.51 -4.16
C PHE A 450 -4.07 6.95 -4.70
N ILE A 451 -3.36 7.75 -3.93
CA ILE A 451 -2.01 8.22 -4.28
C ILE A 451 -1.02 7.06 -4.32
N ILE A 452 -1.06 6.22 -3.28
CA ILE A 452 -0.18 5.06 -3.18
C ILE A 452 -0.40 4.12 -4.37
N ASN A 453 -1.66 3.92 -4.78
CA ASN A 453 -1.98 3.14 -5.99
C ASN A 453 -1.30 3.71 -7.23
N LYS A 454 -1.51 4.99 -7.52
CA LYS A 454 -0.92 5.63 -8.72
C LYS A 454 0.60 5.57 -8.70
N TYR A 455 1.19 5.65 -7.53
CA TYR A 455 2.61 5.52 -7.34
C TYR A 455 3.11 4.09 -7.62
N LEU A 456 2.47 3.09 -7.01
CA LEU A 456 2.82 1.68 -7.20
C LEU A 456 2.62 1.23 -8.66
N GLU A 457 1.54 1.66 -9.30
CA GLU A 457 1.28 1.38 -10.71
C GLU A 457 2.38 1.94 -11.61
N LYS A 458 2.76 3.18 -11.38
CA LYS A 458 3.76 3.86 -12.22
C LYS A 458 5.17 3.33 -12.03
N TYR A 459 5.57 3.01 -10.81
CA TYR A 459 6.96 2.75 -10.46
C TYR A 459 7.25 1.33 -9.98
N CYS A 460 6.23 0.55 -9.65
CA CYS A 460 6.39 -0.77 -9.07
C CYS A 460 5.63 -1.87 -9.82
N SER A 461 4.94 -1.55 -10.92
CA SER A 461 4.13 -2.50 -11.71
C SER A 461 3.17 -3.35 -10.85
N THR A 462 2.62 -2.76 -9.78
CA THR A 462 1.64 -3.36 -8.87
C THR A 462 0.72 -2.28 -8.31
N ASN A 463 -0.28 -2.65 -7.52
CA ASN A 463 -1.14 -1.71 -6.82
C ASN A 463 -1.64 -2.27 -5.48
N LEU A 464 -2.29 -1.43 -4.66
CA LEU A 464 -2.75 -1.82 -3.34
C LEU A 464 -3.84 -2.91 -3.36
N ALA A 465 -4.70 -2.92 -4.38
CA ALA A 465 -5.76 -3.93 -4.48
C ALA A 465 -5.16 -5.31 -4.78
N GLU A 466 -4.15 -5.37 -5.65
CA GLU A 466 -3.38 -6.58 -5.91
C GLU A 466 -2.67 -7.07 -4.64
N LEU A 467 -1.91 -6.18 -3.98
CA LEU A 467 -1.21 -6.53 -2.75
C LEU A 467 -2.16 -6.99 -1.66
N HIS A 468 -3.29 -6.32 -1.49
CA HIS A 468 -4.32 -6.72 -0.54
C HIS A 468 -4.91 -8.10 -0.86
N TYR A 469 -5.26 -8.34 -2.13
CA TYR A 469 -5.73 -9.66 -2.58
C TYR A 469 -4.69 -10.75 -2.33
N LEU A 470 -3.43 -10.51 -2.65
CA LEU A 470 -2.35 -11.47 -2.41
C LEU A 470 -2.20 -11.77 -0.91
N ALA A 471 -2.26 -10.74 -0.07
CA ALA A 471 -2.19 -10.88 1.38
C ALA A 471 -3.31 -11.77 1.93
N ILE A 472 -4.58 -11.45 1.63
CA ILE A 472 -5.73 -12.19 2.17
C ILE A 472 -5.90 -13.59 1.58
N THR A 473 -5.30 -13.86 0.43
CA THR A 473 -5.30 -15.19 -0.21
C THR A 473 -4.05 -16.01 0.07
N ASN A 474 -3.20 -15.59 1.02
CA ASN A 474 -1.94 -16.24 1.38
C ASN A 474 -0.96 -16.43 0.21
N LYS A 475 -0.96 -15.50 -0.73
CA LYS A 475 -0.01 -15.49 -1.83
C LYS A 475 1.18 -14.59 -1.48
N CYS A 476 2.32 -14.82 -2.11
CA CYS A 476 3.47 -13.95 -2.00
C CYS A 476 3.17 -12.57 -2.58
N MET A 477 3.46 -11.52 -1.84
CA MET A 477 3.35 -10.15 -2.34
C MET A 477 4.64 -9.67 -3.02
N GLY A 478 5.76 -10.36 -2.79
CA GLY A 478 7.10 -9.94 -3.15
C GLY A 478 7.68 -8.95 -2.13
N ASN A 479 9.00 -9.02 -1.95
CA ASN A 479 9.71 -8.15 -1.03
C ASN A 479 10.23 -6.89 -1.75
N ASN A 480 10.58 -5.86 -0.98
CA ASN A 480 11.33 -4.69 -1.42
C ASN A 480 10.54 -3.65 -2.24
N TYR A 481 9.31 -3.35 -1.83
CA TYR A 481 8.66 -2.13 -2.29
C TYR A 481 9.33 -0.91 -1.67
N LEU A 482 9.19 0.22 -2.37
CA LEU A 482 9.77 1.47 -1.93
C LEU A 482 9.14 1.94 -0.62
N ASP A 483 9.97 2.31 0.32
CA ASP A 483 9.59 2.97 1.56
C ASP A 483 9.48 4.50 1.42
N LYS A 484 9.88 5.06 0.27
CA LYS A 484 9.85 6.50 -0.02
C LYS A 484 9.21 6.80 -1.37
N ILE A 485 8.44 7.87 -1.45
CA ILE A 485 7.97 8.47 -2.69
C ILE A 485 8.91 9.62 -3.04
N ASP A 486 9.58 9.52 -4.19
CA ASP A 486 10.60 10.48 -4.58
C ASP A 486 10.02 11.79 -5.11
N LYS A 487 8.90 11.73 -5.82
CA LYS A 487 8.16 12.92 -6.25
C LYS A 487 6.98 13.18 -5.34
N SER A 488 6.79 14.46 -5.02
CA SER A 488 5.72 14.84 -4.13
C SER A 488 4.38 14.69 -4.75
N PHE A 489 3.61 13.92 -4.06
CA PHE A 489 2.20 13.88 -4.30
C PHE A 489 1.49 14.35 -3.04
N VAL A 490 0.67 15.38 -3.19
CA VAL A 490 -0.24 15.83 -2.17
C VAL A 490 -1.64 15.47 -2.60
N ASN A 491 -2.33 14.75 -1.77
CA ASN A 491 -3.72 14.40 -1.99
C ASN A 491 -4.62 15.36 -1.22
N CYS A 492 -5.32 16.26 -1.91
CA CYS A 492 -6.32 17.15 -1.31
C CYS A 492 -7.72 16.86 -1.83
N TYR A 493 -8.73 17.01 -0.98
CA TYR A 493 -10.11 16.69 -1.33
C TYR A 493 -10.80 17.75 -2.17
N SER A 494 -10.41 19.02 -2.07
CA SER A 494 -11.00 20.09 -2.85
C SER A 494 -10.00 21.17 -3.22
N ASN A 495 -10.31 21.96 -4.26
CA ASN A 495 -9.53 23.15 -4.60
C ASN A 495 -9.53 24.17 -3.48
N LYS A 496 -10.67 24.32 -2.78
CA LYS A 496 -10.83 25.26 -1.67
C LYS A 496 -9.94 24.89 -0.50
N ASP A 497 -9.95 23.60 -0.10
CA ASP A 497 -9.11 23.10 0.97
C ASP A 497 -7.62 23.27 0.61
N TYR A 498 -7.27 23.06 -0.65
CA TYR A 498 -5.91 23.25 -1.13
C TYR A 498 -5.47 24.71 -1.17
N ASN A 499 -6.31 25.63 -1.67
CA ASN A 499 -6.01 27.06 -1.73
C ASN A 499 -5.88 27.70 -0.35
N GLU A 500 -6.54 27.15 0.67
CA GLU A 500 -6.40 27.61 2.05
C GLU A 500 -5.05 27.25 2.68
N TYR A 501 -4.32 26.27 2.15
CA TYR A 501 -2.91 26.04 2.49
C TYR A 501 -1.97 27.10 1.86
N LYS A 502 -2.49 28.15 1.24
CA LYS A 502 -1.84 29.38 0.71
C LYS A 502 -0.62 29.21 -0.21
N TYR A 503 -0.25 27.98 -0.57
CA TYR A 503 1.04 27.65 -1.19
C TYR A 503 0.93 26.97 -2.54
N ALA A 504 -0.28 26.66 -2.97
CA ALA A 504 -0.54 26.00 -4.25
C ALA A 504 -0.40 26.98 -5.40
N LYS A 505 0.75 27.00 -6.04
CA LYS A 505 0.98 27.86 -7.21
C LYS A 505 0.55 27.25 -8.55
N LYS A 506 0.51 25.91 -8.69
CA LYS A 506 0.17 25.26 -9.96
C LYS A 506 -0.20 23.79 -9.80
N VAL A 507 -1.26 23.36 -10.46
CA VAL A 507 -1.60 21.95 -10.65
C VAL A 507 -0.79 21.41 -11.82
N ILE A 508 0.02 20.39 -11.57
CA ILE A 508 0.78 19.72 -12.61
C ILE A 508 0.21 18.30 -12.73
N ASN A 509 -0.47 17.99 -13.84
CA ASN A 509 -1.03 16.66 -14.12
C ASN A 509 -2.01 16.14 -13.04
N GLY A 510 -3.11 16.86 -12.83
CA GLY A 510 -4.13 16.44 -11.87
C GLY A 510 -4.86 15.17 -12.32
N TYR A 511 -4.81 14.12 -11.50
CA TYR A 511 -5.78 13.03 -11.60
C TYR A 511 -7.07 13.47 -10.90
N TYR A 512 -8.18 13.42 -11.62
CA TYR A 512 -9.49 13.78 -11.09
C TYR A 512 -10.26 12.50 -10.78
N ALA A 513 -10.71 12.37 -9.54
CA ALA A 513 -11.90 11.57 -9.27
C ALA A 513 -13.04 12.58 -9.04
N LYS A 514 -13.87 12.81 -10.04
CA LYS A 514 -15.07 13.61 -9.92
C LYS A 514 -16.12 12.75 -9.23
N ASN A 515 -16.43 13.05 -7.97
CA ASN A 515 -17.67 12.60 -7.36
C ASN A 515 -18.73 13.67 -7.60
N LYS A 516 -19.98 13.30 -7.90
CA LYS A 516 -21.11 14.23 -8.10
C LYS A 516 -21.32 15.19 -6.91
N ASP A 517 -20.79 14.85 -5.74
CA ASP A 517 -20.90 15.62 -4.50
C ASP A 517 -19.72 16.58 -4.24
N SER A 518 -19.09 17.13 -5.27
CA SER A 518 -18.08 18.20 -5.20
C SER A 518 -16.70 17.85 -4.59
N TYR A 519 -16.35 16.60 -4.36
CA TYR A 519 -15.02 16.24 -3.90
C TYR A 519 -14.08 15.97 -5.07
N PHE A 520 -13.12 16.88 -5.30
CA PHE A 520 -12.03 16.65 -6.23
C PHE A 520 -10.82 16.14 -5.47
N ARG A 521 -10.29 14.98 -5.87
CA ARG A 521 -8.93 14.59 -5.47
C ARG A 521 -7.96 15.14 -6.49
N LYS A 522 -7.01 15.92 -6.05
CA LYS A 522 -5.90 16.41 -6.88
C LYS A 522 -4.59 15.89 -6.33
N VAL A 523 -3.71 15.54 -7.24
CA VAL A 523 -2.33 15.18 -6.97
C VAL A 523 -1.46 16.33 -7.43
N PHE A 524 -0.55 16.79 -6.62
CA PHE A 524 0.27 17.97 -6.85
C PHE A 524 1.75 17.62 -6.76
N ASP A 525 2.58 18.40 -7.44
CA ASP A 525 4.02 18.31 -7.34
C ASP A 525 4.53 19.13 -6.14
N TYR A 526 5.58 18.64 -5.47
CA TYR A 526 6.17 19.20 -4.26
C TYR A 526 6.68 20.64 -4.35
N SER A 527 7.19 21.02 -5.50
CA SER A 527 7.65 22.42 -5.73
C SER A 527 6.62 23.49 -5.35
N ILE A 528 5.37 23.06 -5.14
CA ILE A 528 4.23 23.89 -4.85
C ILE A 528 4.03 24.12 -3.34
N LEU A 529 4.56 23.23 -2.48
CA LEU A 529 4.32 23.25 -1.03
C LEU A 529 5.47 23.83 -0.21
N LYS A 530 6.41 24.46 -0.86
CA LYS A 530 7.71 24.92 -0.31
C LYS A 530 7.65 25.87 0.90
N ASN A 531 6.49 26.27 1.39
CA ASN A 531 6.31 27.21 2.49
C ASN A 531 5.14 26.86 3.43
N SER A 532 4.98 25.60 3.78
CA SER A 532 3.90 25.19 4.69
C SER A 532 4.19 25.54 6.16
N ASN A 533 3.20 25.39 7.01
CA ASN A 533 3.35 25.56 8.48
C ASN A 533 4.47 24.67 9.08
N PHE A 534 4.91 23.67 8.34
CA PHE A 534 6.00 22.78 8.71
C PHE A 534 7.37 23.48 8.63
N GLU A 535 7.63 24.30 7.60
CA GLU A 535 8.85 25.14 7.53
C GLU A 535 8.88 26.21 8.62
N LYS A 536 7.73 26.72 9.08
CA LYS A 536 7.69 27.61 10.22
C LYS A 536 8.23 26.96 11.49
N ARG A 537 7.87 25.69 11.75
CA ARG A 537 8.39 24.94 12.91
C ARG A 537 9.89 24.67 12.85
N LYS A 538 10.47 24.49 11.64
CA LYS A 538 11.93 24.38 11.47
C LYS A 538 12.66 25.68 11.74
N LYS A 539 12.03 26.83 11.49
CA LYS A 539 12.63 28.16 11.75
C LYS A 539 12.48 28.59 13.20
N ASP A 540 11.52 28.03 13.93
CA ASP A 540 11.27 28.31 15.34
C ASP A 540 12.03 27.34 16.28
N LYS A 541 12.73 26.33 15.72
CA LYS A 541 13.75 25.48 16.38
C LYS A 541 15.14 25.95 16.01
#